data_3c4558985c83e61f70a65994a48e935d
#
_entry.id   3c4558985c83e61f70a65994a48e935d
#
_cell.length_a   1.000
_cell.length_b   1.000
_cell.length_c   1.000
_cell.angle_alpha   90.00
_cell.angle_beta   90.00
_cell.angle_gamma   90.00
#
_symmetry.space_group_name_H-M   'P 1'
#
loop_
_entity.id
_entity.type
_entity.pdbx_description
1 polymer ?
#
loop_
_entity_poly.entity_id
_entity_poly.type
_entity_poly.pdbx_seq_one_letter_code
_entity_poly.pdbx_strand_id
1 'polypeptide(L)'
;AVFKNGYVNNKVMEFVGPGVKKLSADFRIGVDVMTTETTCLSSIWTTDEKIEEFYEIHGRSGDYKELNPGACTYYDGCVYVNLSEIKPMIAMPFHPSNVYTIDELNANLEDILHDVEQKALVSLDGAVEYSLQDKIRDGKLYVEQGIIAGCAGGGFENICAAADIIKGHNIGSGAFTFSVYPASMPIYMELV
;
A
#
# COMPACT_ATOMS: atom_id res chain seq x y z
N ALA A 1 -2.98 -13.94 -1.95
CA ALA A 1 -3.86 -14.86 -1.21
C ALA A 1 -5.28 -14.29 -1.09
N VAL A 2 -5.45 -13.09 -0.57
CA VAL A 2 -6.78 -12.51 -0.25
C VAL A 2 -7.66 -12.22 -1.47
N PHE A 3 -7.08 -11.91 -2.61
CA PHE A 3 -7.83 -11.66 -3.85
C PHE A 3 -8.28 -12.93 -4.57
N LYS A 4 -7.56 -14.04 -4.36
CA LYS A 4 -7.79 -15.25 -5.14
C LYS A 4 -9.19 -15.82 -4.90
N ASN A 5 -9.98 -15.89 -5.98
CA ASN A 5 -11.36 -16.42 -5.97
C ASN A 5 -12.28 -15.72 -4.97
N GLY A 6 -12.00 -14.45 -4.63
CA GLY A 6 -12.79 -13.73 -3.64
C GLY A 6 -12.72 -14.33 -2.24
N TYR A 7 -11.58 -14.85 -1.83
CA TYR A 7 -11.42 -15.57 -0.55
C TYR A 7 -11.94 -14.80 0.66
N VAL A 8 -11.74 -13.48 0.68
CA VAL A 8 -12.21 -12.60 1.78
C VAL A 8 -13.51 -11.86 1.46
N ASN A 9 -14.12 -12.14 0.30
CA ASN A 9 -15.35 -11.46 -0.09
C ASN A 9 -16.45 -11.68 0.96
N ASN A 10 -17.08 -10.59 1.39
CA ASN A 10 -18.10 -10.56 2.44
C ASN A 10 -17.64 -11.13 3.81
N LYS A 11 -16.35 -11.18 4.07
CA LYS A 11 -15.78 -11.56 5.38
C LYS A 11 -15.21 -10.35 6.11
N VAL A 12 -15.17 -10.44 7.43
CA VAL A 12 -14.41 -9.50 8.26
C VAL A 12 -12.98 -10.01 8.39
N MET A 13 -12.01 -9.18 8.07
CA MET A 13 -10.59 -9.48 8.27
C MET A 13 -10.17 -9.00 9.65
N GLU A 14 -9.62 -9.87 10.46
CA GLU A 14 -9.04 -9.51 11.75
C GLU A 14 -7.53 -9.68 11.73
N PHE A 15 -6.81 -8.58 11.99
CA PHE A 15 -5.35 -8.55 11.99
C PHE A 15 -4.83 -8.79 13.40
N VAL A 16 -4.22 -9.94 13.60
CA VAL A 16 -3.75 -10.42 14.90
C VAL A 16 -2.31 -10.94 14.83
N GLY A 17 -1.72 -11.16 15.94
CA GLY A 17 -0.41 -11.80 16.07
C GLY A 17 0.71 -10.84 16.43
N PRO A 18 1.90 -11.38 16.78
CA PRO A 18 3.00 -10.61 17.37
C PRO A 18 3.59 -9.57 16.41
N GLY A 19 3.42 -9.76 15.10
CA GLY A 19 3.87 -8.80 14.08
C GLY A 19 3.11 -7.47 14.12
N VAL A 20 1.84 -7.48 14.50
CA VAL A 20 1.00 -6.27 14.58
C VAL A 20 1.61 -5.23 15.51
N LYS A 21 2.14 -5.66 16.67
CA LYS A 21 2.76 -4.76 17.66
C LYS A 21 3.98 -3.99 17.14
N LYS A 22 4.59 -4.43 16.03
CA LYS A 22 5.73 -3.75 15.42
C LYS A 22 5.30 -2.65 14.45
N LEU A 23 4.04 -2.66 14.02
CA LEU A 23 3.51 -1.70 13.06
C LEU A 23 3.02 -0.44 13.78
N SER A 24 3.33 0.72 13.23
CA SER A 24 2.77 2.00 13.70
C SER A 24 1.27 2.08 13.41
N ALA A 25 0.59 3.06 14.00
CA ALA A 25 -0.80 3.33 13.71
C ALA A 25 -0.98 3.73 12.23
N ASP A 26 -0.14 4.61 11.70
CA ASP A 26 -0.17 5.04 10.29
C ASP A 26 0.00 3.87 9.33
N PHE A 27 0.93 2.95 9.64
CA PHE A 27 1.12 1.77 8.81
C PHE A 27 -0.11 0.84 8.82
N ARG A 28 -0.73 0.63 9.99
CA ARG A 28 -1.98 -0.16 10.10
C ARG A 28 -3.10 0.49 9.31
N ILE A 29 -3.25 1.82 9.39
CA ILE A 29 -4.24 2.57 8.60
C ILE A 29 -3.97 2.37 7.11
N GLY A 30 -2.72 2.47 6.66
CA GLY A 30 -2.35 2.25 5.26
C GLY A 30 -2.72 0.85 4.74
N VAL A 31 -2.49 -0.19 5.55
CA VAL A 31 -2.92 -1.56 5.20
C VAL A 31 -4.43 -1.69 5.24
N ASP A 32 -5.07 -1.09 6.24
CA ASP A 32 -6.51 -1.18 6.47
C ASP A 32 -7.31 -0.61 5.30
N VAL A 33 -6.95 0.57 4.81
CA VAL A 33 -7.64 1.17 3.64
C VAL A 33 -7.50 0.34 2.37
N MET A 34 -6.40 -0.41 2.21
CA MET A 34 -6.22 -1.32 1.08
C MET A 34 -7.10 -2.58 1.15
N THR A 35 -7.71 -2.86 2.31
CA THR A 35 -8.65 -3.99 2.44
C THR A 35 -9.91 -3.79 1.62
N THR A 36 -10.29 -2.54 1.33
CA THR A 36 -11.45 -2.22 0.46
C THR A 36 -11.30 -2.81 -0.94
N GLU A 37 -10.09 -2.84 -1.48
CA GLU A 37 -9.77 -3.44 -2.78
C GLU A 37 -9.99 -4.96 -2.79
N THR A 38 -10.01 -5.60 -1.63
CA THR A 38 -10.22 -7.05 -1.51
C THR A 38 -11.68 -7.45 -1.48
N THR A 39 -12.61 -6.49 -1.50
CA THR A 39 -14.05 -6.71 -1.35
C THR A 39 -14.46 -7.38 -0.02
N CYS A 40 -13.63 -7.29 1.01
CA CYS A 40 -14.02 -7.71 2.34
C CYS A 40 -15.12 -6.80 2.91
N LEU A 41 -15.87 -7.31 3.88
CA LEU A 41 -16.97 -6.57 4.52
C LEU A 41 -16.45 -5.50 5.46
N SER A 42 -15.39 -5.79 6.20
CA SER A 42 -14.76 -4.90 7.18
C SER A 42 -13.38 -5.44 7.56
N SER A 43 -12.61 -4.63 8.27
CA SER A 43 -11.34 -5.00 8.88
C SER A 43 -11.26 -4.52 10.32
N ILE A 44 -10.58 -5.29 11.16
CA ILE A 44 -10.40 -5.01 12.60
C ILE A 44 -8.95 -5.30 12.96
N TRP A 45 -8.35 -4.44 13.77
CA TRP A 45 -7.01 -4.59 14.28
C TRP A 45 -7.01 -4.73 15.80
N THR A 46 -6.12 -5.57 16.31
CA THR A 46 -5.83 -5.53 17.75
C THR A 46 -5.21 -4.18 18.10
N THR A 47 -5.59 -3.66 19.27
CA THR A 47 -5.07 -2.39 19.78
C THR A 47 -3.92 -2.62 20.77
N ASP A 48 -3.08 -1.63 20.92
CA ASP A 48 -1.93 -1.59 21.80
C ASP A 48 -1.53 -0.16 22.13
N GLU A 49 -0.38 0.00 22.78
CA GLU A 49 0.16 1.27 23.24
C GLU A 49 0.35 2.28 22.08
N LYS A 50 0.63 1.81 20.86
CA LYS A 50 0.80 2.67 19.68
C LYS A 50 -0.52 3.26 19.21
N ILE A 51 -1.61 2.53 19.38
CA ILE A 51 -2.95 3.05 19.07
C ILE A 51 -3.38 4.02 20.17
N GLU A 52 -3.07 3.75 21.43
CA GLU A 52 -3.32 4.66 22.54
C GLU A 52 -2.57 5.99 22.31
N GLU A 53 -1.28 5.96 22.02
CA GLU A 53 -0.46 7.13 21.67
C GLU A 53 -1.04 7.91 20.49
N PHE A 54 -1.50 7.21 19.45
CA PHE A 54 -2.15 7.85 18.30
C PHE A 54 -3.40 8.64 18.71
N TYR A 55 -4.25 8.10 19.60
CA TYR A 55 -5.38 8.83 20.14
C TYR A 55 -4.96 10.03 21.01
N GLU A 56 -3.88 9.90 21.79
CA GLU A 56 -3.33 10.99 22.61
C GLU A 56 -2.86 12.16 21.76
N ILE A 57 -2.03 11.88 20.74
CA ILE A 57 -1.53 12.88 19.79
C ILE A 57 -2.67 13.66 19.13
N HIS A 58 -3.80 13.00 18.86
CA HIS A 58 -4.98 13.62 18.27
C HIS A 58 -5.93 14.25 19.30
N GLY A 59 -5.53 14.38 20.57
CA GLY A 59 -6.36 14.96 21.63
C GLY A 59 -7.60 14.14 21.99
N ARG A 60 -7.58 12.84 21.75
CA ARG A 60 -8.70 11.92 21.89
C ARG A 60 -8.41 10.75 22.83
N SER A 61 -7.58 10.93 23.84
CA SER A 61 -7.18 9.86 24.79
C SER A 61 -8.38 9.14 25.42
N GLY A 62 -9.48 9.87 25.69
CA GLY A 62 -10.70 9.30 26.25
C GLY A 62 -11.48 8.36 25.31
N ASP A 63 -11.16 8.35 24.03
CA ASP A 63 -11.83 7.52 23.02
C ASP A 63 -11.14 6.17 22.84
N TYR A 64 -9.89 6.01 23.31
CA TYR A 64 -9.18 4.75 23.23
C TYR A 64 -9.89 3.66 24.02
N LYS A 65 -9.99 2.50 23.41
CA LYS A 65 -10.49 1.27 24.04
C LYS A 65 -9.64 0.09 23.58
N GLU A 66 -9.27 -0.75 24.52
CA GLU A 66 -8.62 -1.99 24.19
C GLU A 66 -9.56 -2.90 23.40
N LEU A 67 -9.06 -3.41 22.27
CA LEU A 67 -9.73 -4.35 21.40
C LEU A 67 -8.80 -5.51 21.07
N ASN A 68 -9.08 -6.66 21.64
CA ASN A 68 -8.32 -7.88 21.43
C ASN A 68 -9.27 -9.07 21.29
N PRO A 69 -8.90 -10.11 20.53
CA PRO A 69 -9.68 -11.34 20.50
C PRO A 69 -9.75 -11.98 21.88
N GLY A 70 -10.81 -12.68 22.17
CA GLY A 70 -10.96 -13.44 23.40
C GLY A 70 -9.94 -14.59 23.49
N ALA A 71 -9.85 -15.21 24.68
CA ALA A 71 -8.93 -16.31 24.94
C ALA A 71 -9.15 -17.53 24.00
N CYS A 72 -10.35 -17.68 23.47
CA CYS A 72 -10.71 -18.68 22.48
C CYS A 72 -11.56 -18.00 21.41
N THR A 73 -11.04 -17.89 20.21
CA THR A 73 -11.70 -17.24 19.07
C THR A 73 -11.73 -18.19 17.89
N TYR A 74 -12.87 -18.28 17.22
CA TYR A 74 -13.06 -19.12 16.05
C TYR A 74 -13.10 -18.26 14.80
N TYR A 75 -12.37 -18.70 13.78
CA TYR A 75 -12.30 -18.05 12.48
C TYR A 75 -12.67 -19.01 11.36
N ASP A 76 -13.32 -18.50 10.31
CA ASP A 76 -13.64 -19.30 9.10
C ASP A 76 -12.40 -19.64 8.27
N GLY A 77 -11.32 -18.89 8.45
CA GLY A 77 -10.07 -19.13 7.75
C GLY A 77 -8.94 -18.28 8.30
N CYS A 78 -7.74 -18.55 7.83
CA CYS A 78 -6.54 -17.82 8.23
C CYS A 78 -5.63 -17.57 7.02
N VAL A 79 -5.09 -16.35 6.97
CA VAL A 79 -3.99 -15.99 6.06
C VAL A 79 -2.79 -15.67 6.95
N TYR A 80 -1.75 -16.46 6.85
CA TYR A 80 -0.49 -16.21 7.56
C TYR A 80 0.45 -15.37 6.71
N VAL A 81 0.98 -14.30 7.28
CA VAL A 81 1.96 -13.41 6.63
C VAL A 81 3.18 -13.27 7.52
N ASN A 82 4.34 -13.71 7.04
CA ASN A 82 5.61 -13.47 7.70
C ASN A 82 6.13 -12.09 7.29
N LEU A 83 6.01 -11.11 8.18
CA LEU A 83 6.42 -9.72 7.90
C LEU A 83 7.93 -9.60 7.63
N SER A 84 8.75 -10.54 8.09
CA SER A 84 10.20 -10.54 7.87
C SER A 84 10.60 -10.94 6.44
N GLU A 85 9.69 -11.53 5.68
CA GLU A 85 9.92 -11.97 4.29
C GLU A 85 9.38 -10.98 3.26
N ILE A 86 8.69 -9.92 3.70
CA ILE A 86 8.14 -8.92 2.80
C ILE A 86 9.28 -8.09 2.22
N LYS A 87 9.29 -7.99 0.89
CA LYS A 87 10.20 -7.16 0.12
C LYS A 87 9.46 -5.95 -0.45
N PRO A 88 10.18 -4.88 -0.84
CA PRO A 88 9.58 -3.80 -1.60
C PRO A 88 8.93 -4.32 -2.88
N MET A 89 7.67 -3.95 -3.09
CA MET A 89 6.84 -4.47 -4.17
C MET A 89 6.19 -3.32 -4.95
N ILE A 90 5.83 -3.61 -6.17
CA ILE A 90 5.09 -2.70 -7.05
C ILE A 90 3.89 -3.43 -7.65
N ALA A 91 2.74 -2.79 -7.65
CA ALA A 91 1.58 -3.26 -8.37
C ALA A 91 1.59 -2.68 -9.79
N MET A 92 1.49 -3.56 -10.76
CA MET A 92 1.36 -3.18 -12.17
C MET A 92 -0.12 -2.96 -12.52
N PRO A 93 -0.43 -2.15 -13.57
CA PRO A 93 -1.80 -2.04 -14.02
C PRO A 93 -2.40 -3.41 -14.36
N PHE A 94 -3.67 -3.65 -14.18
CA PHE A 94 -4.78 -2.74 -13.80
C PHE A 94 -5.40 -3.14 -12.46
N HIS A 95 -4.78 -4.02 -11.72
CA HIS A 95 -5.34 -4.54 -10.47
C HIS A 95 -4.26 -4.65 -9.40
N PRO A 96 -4.53 -4.27 -8.13
CA PRO A 96 -3.53 -4.32 -7.04
C PRO A 96 -2.92 -5.71 -6.79
N SER A 97 -3.56 -6.79 -7.24
CA SER A 97 -2.99 -8.15 -7.14
C SER A 97 -1.95 -8.48 -8.20
N ASN A 98 -1.78 -7.63 -9.21
CA ASN A 98 -0.75 -7.77 -10.22
C ASN A 98 0.60 -7.25 -9.69
N VAL A 99 1.15 -7.94 -8.71
CA VAL A 99 2.25 -7.49 -7.87
C VAL A 99 3.52 -8.27 -8.17
N TYR A 100 4.62 -7.54 -8.26
CA TYR A 100 5.98 -8.07 -8.39
C TYR A 100 6.87 -7.44 -7.33
N THR A 101 7.89 -8.14 -6.87
CA THR A 101 8.97 -7.44 -6.16
C THR A 101 9.70 -6.52 -7.14
N ILE A 102 10.29 -5.45 -6.63
CA ILE A 102 11.06 -4.52 -7.48
C ILE A 102 12.24 -5.26 -8.15
N ASP A 103 12.84 -6.22 -7.44
CA ASP A 103 13.91 -7.05 -8.00
C ASP A 103 13.43 -7.92 -9.17
N GLU A 104 12.24 -8.56 -9.04
CA GLU A 104 11.64 -9.35 -10.12
C GLU A 104 11.31 -8.50 -11.34
N LEU A 105 10.73 -7.31 -11.12
CA LEU A 105 10.44 -6.38 -12.20
C LEU A 105 11.72 -5.98 -12.95
N ASN A 106 12.75 -5.59 -12.22
CA ASN A 106 14.01 -5.16 -12.83
C ASN A 106 14.75 -6.30 -13.56
N ALA A 107 14.64 -7.53 -13.06
CA ALA A 107 15.28 -8.70 -13.68
C ALA A 107 14.56 -9.20 -14.94
N ASN A 108 13.25 -8.95 -15.06
CA ASN A 108 12.41 -9.48 -16.14
C ASN A 108 11.53 -8.38 -16.75
N LEU A 109 12.10 -7.19 -16.93
CA LEU A 109 11.35 -5.98 -17.26
C LEU A 109 10.54 -6.13 -18.54
N GLU A 110 11.16 -6.56 -19.63
CA GLU A 110 10.52 -6.70 -20.94
C GLU A 110 9.36 -7.70 -20.90
N ASP A 111 9.56 -8.86 -20.31
CA ASP A 111 8.56 -9.93 -20.24
C ASP A 111 7.37 -9.50 -19.39
N ILE A 112 7.63 -8.87 -18.23
CA ILE A 112 6.57 -8.40 -17.33
C ILE A 112 5.75 -7.29 -17.98
N LEU A 113 6.40 -6.30 -18.60
CA LEU A 113 5.70 -5.23 -19.28
C LEU A 113 4.89 -5.74 -20.47
N HIS A 114 5.44 -6.69 -21.24
CA HIS A 114 4.69 -7.33 -22.31
C HIS A 114 3.44 -8.06 -21.81
N ASP A 115 3.54 -8.84 -20.73
CA ASP A 115 2.39 -9.52 -20.13
C ASP A 115 1.31 -8.54 -19.65
N VAL A 116 1.73 -7.42 -19.06
CA VAL A 116 0.81 -6.34 -18.65
C VAL A 116 0.11 -5.71 -19.85
N GLU A 117 0.83 -5.45 -20.95
CA GLU A 117 0.26 -4.94 -22.21
C GLU A 117 -0.78 -5.90 -22.79
N GLN A 118 -0.48 -7.20 -22.82
CA GLN A 118 -1.44 -8.20 -23.32
C GLN A 118 -2.72 -8.25 -22.47
N LYS A 119 -2.58 -8.18 -21.15
CA LYS A 119 -3.72 -8.09 -20.24
C LYS A 119 -4.53 -6.79 -20.44
N ALA A 120 -3.83 -5.70 -20.72
CA ALA A 120 -4.45 -4.41 -21.03
C ALA A 120 -5.30 -4.47 -22.31
N LEU A 121 -4.77 -5.03 -23.38
CA LEU A 121 -5.49 -5.18 -24.64
C LEU A 121 -6.80 -5.95 -24.48
N VAL A 122 -6.78 -7.01 -23.66
CA VAL A 122 -7.98 -7.78 -23.34
C VAL A 122 -8.96 -6.95 -22.49
N SER A 123 -8.47 -6.27 -21.46
CA SER A 123 -9.32 -5.53 -20.54
C SER A 123 -9.94 -4.27 -21.15
N LEU A 124 -9.25 -3.66 -22.11
CA LEU A 124 -9.68 -2.44 -22.79
C LEU A 124 -10.42 -2.72 -24.11
N ASP A 125 -10.60 -3.99 -24.46
CA ASP A 125 -11.28 -4.44 -25.69
C ASP A 125 -10.76 -3.74 -26.97
N GLY A 126 -9.45 -3.47 -27.00
CA GLY A 126 -8.78 -2.79 -28.09
C GLY A 126 -9.15 -1.29 -28.27
N ALA A 127 -9.85 -0.70 -27.31
CA ALA A 127 -10.32 0.69 -27.39
C ALA A 127 -9.20 1.73 -27.30
N VAL A 128 -8.04 1.37 -26.76
CA VAL A 128 -6.90 2.27 -26.55
C VAL A 128 -5.60 1.57 -26.91
N GLU A 129 -4.72 2.24 -27.63
CA GLU A 129 -3.33 1.80 -27.76
C GLU A 129 -2.65 1.98 -26.40
N TYR A 130 -2.09 0.87 -25.88
CA TYR A 130 -1.42 0.85 -24.61
C TYR A 130 -0.06 0.17 -24.75
N SER A 131 1.00 0.93 -24.55
CA SER A 131 2.37 0.44 -24.58
C SER A 131 3.13 0.85 -23.33
N LEU A 132 3.76 -0.13 -22.69
CA LEU A 132 4.71 0.05 -21.59
C LEU A 132 6.14 -0.25 -22.03
N GLN A 133 6.35 -1.07 -23.07
CA GLN A 133 7.68 -1.38 -23.57
C GLN A 133 8.37 -0.13 -24.12
N ASP A 134 7.64 0.81 -24.66
CA ASP A 134 8.15 2.12 -25.10
C ASP A 134 8.74 2.96 -23.95
N LYS A 135 8.46 2.56 -22.71
CA LYS A 135 9.00 3.19 -21.50
C LYS A 135 10.33 2.59 -21.05
N ILE A 136 10.86 1.60 -21.76
CA ILE A 136 12.17 1.04 -21.44
C ILE A 136 13.25 1.91 -22.10
N ARG A 137 14.15 2.44 -21.28
CA ARG A 137 15.30 3.24 -21.70
C ARG A 137 16.55 2.72 -21.00
N ASP A 138 17.56 2.35 -21.76
CA ASP A 138 18.83 1.82 -21.23
C ASP A 138 18.61 0.63 -20.25
N GLY A 139 17.65 -0.25 -20.57
CA GLY A 139 17.31 -1.43 -19.76
C GLY A 139 16.59 -1.11 -18.45
N LYS A 140 16.05 0.10 -18.29
CA LYS A 140 15.32 0.54 -17.11
C LYS A 140 13.94 1.06 -17.48
N LEU A 141 12.98 0.86 -16.59
CA LEU A 141 11.66 1.46 -16.73
C LEU A 141 11.73 2.98 -16.46
N TYR A 142 11.41 3.76 -17.46
CA TYR A 142 11.31 5.20 -17.33
C TYR A 142 9.94 5.61 -16.79
N VAL A 143 9.96 6.43 -15.75
CA VAL A 143 8.76 6.95 -15.07
C VAL A 143 8.69 8.46 -15.30
N GLU A 144 7.54 8.96 -15.72
CA GLU A 144 7.33 10.39 -16.04
C GLU A 144 6.73 11.16 -14.87
N GLN A 145 6.03 10.46 -13.96
CA GLN A 145 5.38 11.09 -12.81
C GLN A 145 5.46 10.20 -11.58
N GLY A 146 5.79 10.80 -10.43
CA GLY A 146 5.69 10.20 -9.11
C GLY A 146 4.65 10.95 -8.27
N ILE A 147 3.80 10.21 -7.57
CA ILE A 147 2.78 10.80 -6.70
C ILE A 147 2.77 10.04 -5.38
N ILE A 148 2.83 10.78 -4.27
CA ILE A 148 2.49 10.26 -2.94
C ILE A 148 1.16 10.89 -2.56
N ALA A 149 0.12 10.10 -2.45
CA ALA A 149 -1.22 10.61 -2.24
C ALA A 149 -2.18 9.59 -1.62
N GLY A 150 -3.35 10.08 -1.24
CA GLY A 150 -4.47 9.28 -0.80
C GLY A 150 -4.37 8.79 0.63
N CYS A 151 -5.37 8.03 1.03
CA CYS A 151 -5.52 7.54 2.39
C CYS A 151 -4.43 6.54 2.81
N ALA A 152 -3.90 5.75 1.86
CA ALA A 152 -2.82 4.81 2.14
C ALA A 152 -1.42 5.45 2.05
N GLY A 153 -1.18 6.33 1.06
CA GLY A 153 0.15 6.90 0.81
C GLY A 153 0.41 8.24 1.51
N GLY A 154 -0.64 9.05 1.72
CA GLY A 154 -0.53 10.42 2.24
C GLY A 154 -0.49 10.54 3.77
N GLY A 155 -0.26 9.44 4.51
CA GLY A 155 -0.04 9.46 5.96
C GLY A 155 1.24 10.19 6.34
N PHE A 156 1.31 10.70 7.57
CA PHE A 156 2.44 11.50 8.05
C PHE A 156 3.76 10.72 7.97
N GLU A 157 3.79 9.51 8.52
CA GLU A 157 5.01 8.69 8.52
C GLU A 157 5.49 8.33 7.10
N ASN A 158 4.56 8.06 6.18
CA ASN A 158 4.91 7.74 4.79
C ASN A 158 5.57 8.93 4.08
N ILE A 159 5.04 10.14 4.29
CA ILE A 159 5.61 11.35 3.70
C ILE A 159 6.98 11.65 4.32
N CYS A 160 7.13 11.52 5.64
CA CYS A 160 8.42 11.68 6.31
C CYS A 160 9.46 10.66 5.81
N ALA A 161 9.08 9.39 5.69
CA ALA A 161 9.96 8.34 5.16
C ALA A 161 10.39 8.63 3.71
N ALA A 162 9.48 9.11 2.89
CA ALA A 162 9.81 9.52 1.52
C ALA A 162 10.76 10.73 1.50
N ALA A 163 10.53 11.72 2.38
CA ALA A 163 11.41 12.88 2.51
C ALA A 163 12.82 12.46 2.92
N ASP A 164 12.97 11.50 3.84
CA ASP A 164 14.27 10.99 4.26
C ASP A 164 15.00 10.27 3.12
N ILE A 165 14.27 9.52 2.27
CA ILE A 165 14.85 8.84 1.11
C ILE A 165 15.38 9.84 0.08
N ILE A 166 14.62 10.90 -0.22
CA ILE A 166 15.00 11.89 -1.24
C ILE A 166 15.92 12.99 -0.72
N LYS A 167 16.15 13.06 0.58
CA LYS A 167 16.99 14.06 1.21
C LYS A 167 18.39 14.11 0.62
N GLY A 168 18.81 15.28 0.18
CA GLY A 168 20.12 15.48 -0.46
C GLY A 168 20.18 15.05 -1.92
N HIS A 169 19.09 14.56 -2.49
CA HIS A 169 18.96 14.25 -3.90
C HIS A 169 18.18 15.34 -4.64
N ASN A 170 18.46 15.48 -5.94
CA ASN A 170 17.73 16.39 -6.80
C ASN A 170 16.93 15.59 -7.80
N ILE A 171 15.61 15.77 -7.83
CA ILE A 171 14.72 15.11 -8.80
C ILE A 171 14.83 15.69 -10.21
N GLY A 172 15.63 16.75 -10.37
CA GLY A 172 15.83 17.42 -11.66
C GLY A 172 14.74 18.46 -11.97
N SER A 173 14.90 19.11 -13.11
CA SER A 173 13.95 20.08 -13.67
C SER A 173 13.43 19.66 -15.06
N GLY A 174 13.54 18.37 -15.38
CA GLY A 174 13.12 17.80 -16.66
C GLY A 174 11.61 17.50 -16.73
N ALA A 175 11.25 16.54 -17.55
CA ALA A 175 9.87 16.15 -17.75
C ALA A 175 9.25 15.37 -16.57
N PHE A 176 10.09 14.81 -15.67
CA PHE A 176 9.61 14.12 -14.49
C PHE A 176 8.96 15.09 -13.50
N THR A 177 7.77 14.76 -13.03
CA THR A 177 7.07 15.51 -11.99
C THR A 177 6.90 14.66 -10.74
N PHE A 178 7.02 15.27 -9.57
CA PHE A 178 6.79 14.62 -8.30
C PHE A 178 5.85 15.45 -7.42
N SER A 179 4.76 14.86 -6.99
CA SER A 179 3.72 15.54 -6.22
C SER A 179 3.42 14.79 -4.93
N VAL A 180 3.18 15.54 -3.85
CA VAL A 180 2.84 15.00 -2.54
C VAL A 180 1.52 15.62 -2.07
N TYR A 181 0.56 14.78 -1.73
CA TYR A 181 -0.76 15.17 -1.25
C TYR A 181 -1.02 14.51 0.11
N PRO A 182 -0.86 15.25 1.22
CA PRO A 182 -1.22 14.76 2.55
C PRO A 182 -2.67 14.31 2.63
N ALA A 183 -2.93 13.22 3.35
CA ALA A 183 -4.27 12.63 3.44
C ALA A 183 -5.30 13.51 4.18
N SER A 184 -4.83 14.48 4.97
CA SER A 184 -5.70 15.37 5.74
C SER A 184 -5.05 16.71 6.03
N MET A 185 -5.87 17.71 6.41
CA MET A 185 -5.36 19.00 6.85
C MET A 185 -4.48 18.93 8.10
N PRO A 186 -4.81 18.15 9.14
CA PRO A 186 -3.88 17.97 10.27
C PRO A 186 -2.50 17.50 9.84
N ILE A 187 -2.42 16.48 8.97
CA ILE A 187 -1.13 15.98 8.45
C ILE A 187 -0.40 17.08 7.68
N TYR A 188 -1.11 17.83 6.83
CA TYR A 188 -0.51 18.96 6.10
C TYR A 188 0.08 20.00 7.06
N MET A 189 -0.66 20.38 8.08
CA MET A 189 -0.22 21.40 9.06
C MET A 189 0.99 20.96 9.88
N GLU A 190 1.15 19.65 10.08
CA GLU A 190 2.30 19.09 10.82
C GLU A 190 3.56 18.97 9.96
N LEU A 191 3.39 18.95 8.63
CA LEU A 191 4.51 18.85 7.66
C LEU A 191 5.07 20.22 7.25
N VAL A 192 4.38 21.35 7.47
CA VAL A 192 4.78 22.71 7.06
C VAL A 192 5.03 23.61 8.27
#